data_45d796ee26c067fe889e06fae304dc1a
#
_entry.id   45d796ee26c067fe889e06fae304dc1a
#
_cell.length_a   1.000
_cell.length_b   1.000
_cell.length_c   1.000
_cell.angle_alpha   90.00
_cell.angle_beta   90.00
_cell.angle_gamma   90.00
#
_symmetry.space_group_name_H-M   'P 1'
#
loop_
_entity.id
_entity.type
_entity.pdbx_description
1 polymer ?
#
loop_
_entity_poly.entity_id
_entity_poly.type
_entity_poly.pdbx_seq_one_letter_code
_entity_poly.pdbx_strand_id
1 'polypeptide(L)'
;MGKPDMRIHHSRVIPTLVLLAVGACFSGTGSGLTGTNGGNGGTNSPPVLGFFVQPNSANVGRAISPPVEVVARDSLSNINSAFTGAITIGFASNPTGANLNGTTVVRPVNGIASFGNLAINEVGTYTLQASASGADAVTSGAFSITTVTEP
;
A
#
# COMPACT_ATOMS: atom_id res chain seq x y z
N MET A 1 16.76 46.12 37.21
CA MET A 1 16.91 46.89 35.99
C MET A 1 16.51 46.04 34.82
N GLY A 2 15.43 46.46 34.15
CA GLY A 2 15.18 46.34 32.73
C GLY A 2 14.70 44.95 32.22
N LYS A 3 13.38 44.65 32.38
CA LYS A 3 12.67 43.75 31.50
C LYS A 3 12.35 44.45 30.18
N PRO A 4 12.52 43.85 29.01
CA PRO A 4 11.80 44.24 27.82
C PRO A 4 10.55 43.38 27.64
N ASP A 5 9.49 44.12 27.46
CA ASP A 5 8.11 43.75 27.18
C ASP A 5 7.99 43.11 25.79
N MET A 6 7.44 41.89 25.73
CA MET A 6 7.21 41.20 24.48
C MET A 6 5.75 41.32 24.09
N ARG A 7 5.46 42.35 23.27
CA ARG A 7 4.12 42.59 22.71
C ARG A 7 3.80 41.59 21.61
N ILE A 8 2.79 40.79 21.86
CA ILE A 8 2.18 39.87 20.88
C ILE A 8 1.19 40.71 20.03
N HIS A 9 1.51 40.88 18.76
CA HIS A 9 0.57 41.40 17.78
C HIS A 9 -0.33 40.31 17.24
N HIS A 10 -1.58 40.29 17.67
CA HIS A 10 -2.64 39.56 17.01
C HIS A 10 -3.12 40.34 15.78
N SER A 11 -2.73 39.94 14.61
CA SER A 11 -3.35 40.40 13.37
C SER A 11 -4.50 39.50 12.98
N ARG A 12 -5.71 39.97 13.26
CA ARG A 12 -6.94 39.37 12.73
C ARG A 12 -7.17 39.95 11.34
N VAL A 13 -7.04 39.11 10.32
CA VAL A 13 -7.53 39.43 8.98
C VAL A 13 -8.76 38.56 8.71
N ILE A 14 -9.89 39.21 8.66
CA ILE A 14 -11.16 38.65 8.19
C ILE A 14 -11.27 39.04 6.71
N PRO A 15 -11.41 38.10 5.78
CA PRO A 15 -11.85 38.46 4.45
C PRO A 15 -13.36 38.29 4.30
N THR A 16 -13.92 39.32 3.87
CA THR A 16 -15.27 39.64 3.47
C THR A 16 -15.88 38.64 2.52
N LEU A 17 -17.07 38.18 2.86
CA LEU A 17 -18.02 37.47 2.05
C LEU A 17 -18.46 38.35 0.85
N VAL A 18 -18.18 37.88 -0.38
CA VAL A 18 -18.82 38.43 -1.57
C VAL A 18 -19.76 37.37 -2.14
N LEU A 19 -21.03 37.63 -1.92
CA LEU A 19 -22.16 36.90 -2.53
C LEU A 19 -22.43 37.54 -3.90
N LEU A 20 -22.24 36.80 -4.99
CA LEU A 20 -22.79 37.17 -6.29
C LEU A 20 -23.63 36.02 -6.83
N ALA A 21 -24.92 36.18 -6.73
CA ALA A 21 -25.88 35.35 -7.44
C ALA A 21 -26.05 35.95 -8.85
N VAL A 22 -25.82 35.12 -9.87
CA VAL A 22 -26.38 35.33 -11.22
C VAL A 22 -26.93 34.04 -11.72
N GLY A 23 -28.24 34.00 -11.83
CA GLY A 23 -28.96 32.93 -12.49
C GLY A 23 -28.78 32.97 -14.00
N ALA A 24 -28.68 31.81 -14.58
CA ALA A 24 -29.00 31.59 -16.00
C ALA A 24 -29.67 30.24 -16.13
N CYS A 25 -30.99 30.28 -16.32
CA CYS A 25 -31.75 29.20 -16.90
C CYS A 25 -31.18 28.89 -18.30
N PHE A 26 -30.76 27.65 -18.49
CA PHE A 26 -30.64 27.11 -19.85
C PHE A 26 -31.57 25.91 -19.97
N SER A 27 -32.68 26.14 -20.63
CA SER A 27 -33.58 25.08 -21.10
C SER A 27 -32.97 24.45 -22.36
N GLY A 28 -32.51 23.22 -22.23
CA GLY A 28 -32.04 22.39 -23.33
C GLY A 28 -32.69 21.02 -23.23
N THR A 29 -33.82 20.85 -23.93
CA THR A 29 -34.42 19.55 -24.23
C THR A 29 -33.46 18.72 -25.07
N GLY A 30 -32.95 17.63 -24.50
CA GLY A 30 -32.16 16.64 -25.21
C GLY A 30 -32.41 15.28 -24.60
N SER A 31 -33.39 14.56 -25.18
CA SER A 31 -33.69 13.17 -24.90
C SER A 31 -32.50 12.29 -25.21
N GLY A 32 -32.03 11.50 -24.24
CA GLY A 32 -30.97 10.54 -24.44
C GLY A 32 -30.67 9.76 -23.16
N LEU A 33 -31.70 9.20 -22.55
CA LEU A 33 -31.55 8.26 -21.44
C LEU A 33 -31.67 6.85 -21.94
N THR A 34 -30.54 6.20 -22.18
CA THR A 34 -30.45 4.74 -22.09
C THR A 34 -29.03 4.41 -21.68
N GLY A 35 -28.89 4.16 -20.43
CA GLY A 35 -27.64 3.72 -19.83
C GLY A 35 -27.86 3.47 -18.35
N THR A 36 -28.74 2.53 -18.02
CA THR A 36 -28.73 1.89 -16.72
C THR A 36 -27.49 1.02 -16.62
N ASN A 37 -26.34 1.67 -16.51
CA ASN A 37 -25.22 1.03 -15.90
C ASN A 37 -25.49 1.09 -14.40
N GLY A 38 -25.90 -0.03 -13.85
CA GLY A 38 -25.71 -0.33 -12.45
C GLY A 38 -24.24 -0.18 -12.16
N GLY A 39 -23.80 1.07 -11.98
CA GLY A 39 -22.48 1.39 -11.54
C GLY A 39 -22.34 0.80 -10.16
N ASN A 40 -21.74 -0.36 -10.12
CA ASN A 40 -21.04 -0.83 -8.94
C ASN A 40 -20.18 0.35 -8.50
N GLY A 41 -20.54 1.00 -7.41
CA GLY A 41 -19.83 2.13 -6.84
C GLY A 41 -18.46 1.70 -6.31
N GLY A 42 -17.61 1.24 -7.22
CA GLY A 42 -16.20 1.10 -6.99
C GLY A 42 -15.63 2.52 -6.92
N THR A 43 -15.46 3.05 -5.75
CA THR A 43 -14.55 4.15 -5.53
C THR A 43 -13.22 3.69 -6.12
N ASN A 44 -12.77 4.36 -7.20
CA ASN A 44 -11.47 4.11 -7.84
C ASN A 44 -10.32 4.58 -6.93
N SER A 45 -10.43 4.32 -5.63
CA SER A 45 -9.34 4.51 -4.69
C SER A 45 -8.31 3.42 -4.97
N PRO A 46 -7.03 3.77 -5.12
CA PRO A 46 -5.99 2.77 -5.31
C PRO A 46 -6.03 1.74 -4.17
N PRO A 47 -5.75 0.48 -4.46
CA PRO A 47 -5.71 -0.54 -3.43
C PRO A 47 -4.55 -0.26 -2.47
N VAL A 48 -4.78 -0.52 -1.20
CA VAL A 48 -3.74 -0.46 -0.17
C VAL A 48 -3.19 -1.87 0.04
N LEU A 49 -1.89 -2.05 -0.19
CA LEU A 49 -1.23 -3.33 0.08
C LEU A 49 -0.92 -3.48 1.57
N GLY A 50 -0.90 -4.72 2.05
CA GLY A 50 -0.47 -5.05 3.40
C GLY A 50 0.06 -6.47 3.46
N PHE A 51 1.04 -6.73 4.31
CA PHE A 51 1.46 -8.10 4.62
C PHE A 51 0.39 -8.74 5.51
N PHE A 52 -0.28 -9.77 4.99
CA PHE A 52 -1.25 -10.56 5.74
C PHE A 52 -0.53 -11.62 6.58
N VAL A 53 0.47 -12.28 5.99
CA VAL A 53 1.43 -13.13 6.70
C VAL A 53 2.82 -12.52 6.50
N GLN A 54 3.43 -12.09 7.60
CA GLN A 54 4.78 -11.52 7.61
C GLN A 54 5.83 -12.60 7.33
N PRO A 55 6.98 -12.24 6.71
CA PRO A 55 8.09 -13.16 6.60
C PRO A 55 8.64 -13.53 7.97
N ASN A 56 8.81 -14.82 8.21
CA ASN A 56 9.48 -15.34 9.41
C ASN A 56 10.96 -15.62 9.14
N SER A 57 11.74 -15.70 10.22
CA SER A 57 13.12 -16.13 10.15
C SER A 57 13.24 -17.54 9.58
N ALA A 58 14.26 -17.77 8.76
CA ALA A 58 14.51 -19.02 8.09
C ALA A 58 16.01 -19.33 8.04
N ASN A 59 16.36 -20.54 7.62
CA ASN A 59 17.75 -20.88 7.35
C ASN A 59 18.13 -20.48 5.91
N VAL A 60 19.39 -20.17 5.73
CA VAL A 60 19.96 -19.79 4.42
C VAL A 60 19.60 -20.83 3.35
N GLY A 61 19.06 -20.34 2.22
CA GLY A 61 18.64 -21.17 1.10
C GLY A 61 17.37 -22.01 1.32
N ARG A 62 16.73 -21.92 2.49
CA ARG A 62 15.44 -22.56 2.76
C ARG A 62 14.29 -21.62 2.50
N ALA A 63 13.18 -22.16 2.06
CA ALA A 63 11.97 -21.38 1.87
C ALA A 63 11.47 -20.82 3.20
N ILE A 64 11.07 -19.54 3.18
CA ILE A 64 10.44 -18.87 4.32
C ILE A 64 9.10 -19.56 4.59
N SER A 65 8.86 -19.95 5.83
CA SER A 65 7.64 -20.66 6.24
C SER A 65 7.07 -20.05 7.53
N PRO A 66 5.76 -19.83 7.62
CA PRO A 66 4.73 -20.07 6.59
C PRO A 66 4.94 -19.19 5.35
N PRO A 67 4.23 -19.47 4.23
CA PRO A 67 4.25 -18.62 3.05
C PRO A 67 4.00 -17.15 3.38
N VAL A 68 4.77 -16.26 2.77
CA VAL A 68 4.52 -14.82 2.90
C VAL A 68 3.26 -14.50 2.09
N GLU A 69 2.32 -13.79 2.70
CA GLU A 69 1.08 -13.40 2.04
C GLU A 69 0.90 -11.89 2.05
N VAL A 70 0.53 -11.36 0.90
CA VAL A 70 0.21 -9.94 0.71
C VAL A 70 -1.24 -9.81 0.31
N VAL A 71 -1.96 -8.94 1.01
CA VAL A 71 -3.37 -8.65 0.76
C VAL A 71 -3.51 -7.27 0.11
N ALA A 72 -4.40 -7.17 -0.87
CA ALA A 72 -4.91 -5.90 -1.37
C ALA A 72 -6.19 -5.53 -0.61
N ARG A 73 -6.27 -4.30 -0.10
CA ARG A 73 -7.41 -3.77 0.65
C ARG A 73 -8.03 -2.58 -0.07
N ASP A 74 -9.30 -2.37 0.18
CA ASP A 74 -10.00 -1.16 -0.23
C ASP A 74 -9.78 0.00 0.79
N SER A 75 -10.36 1.16 0.51
CA SER A 75 -10.29 2.35 1.38
C SER A 75 -10.95 2.14 2.76
N LEU A 76 -11.77 1.11 2.91
CA LEU A 76 -12.41 0.72 4.17
C LEU A 76 -11.65 -0.39 4.89
N SER A 77 -10.46 -0.75 4.41
CA SER A 77 -9.60 -1.82 4.94
C SER A 77 -10.15 -3.24 4.76
N ASN A 78 -11.21 -3.44 3.96
CA ASN A 78 -11.67 -4.77 3.60
C ASN A 78 -10.78 -5.36 2.51
N ILE A 79 -10.76 -6.68 2.42
CA ILE A 79 -10.04 -7.37 1.35
C ILE A 79 -10.71 -7.04 0.01
N ASN A 80 -9.93 -6.46 -0.91
CA ASN A 80 -10.37 -6.18 -2.27
C ASN A 80 -10.25 -7.44 -3.13
N SER A 81 -11.25 -8.30 -3.09
CA SER A 81 -11.27 -9.56 -3.84
C SER A 81 -11.31 -9.37 -5.36
N ALA A 82 -11.67 -8.17 -5.83
CA ALA A 82 -11.67 -7.83 -7.25
C ALA A 82 -10.28 -7.38 -7.77
N PHE A 83 -9.32 -7.16 -6.88
CA PHE A 83 -7.97 -6.78 -7.29
C PHE A 83 -7.25 -7.97 -7.93
N THR A 84 -6.84 -7.80 -9.19
CA THR A 84 -6.15 -8.82 -10.00
C THR A 84 -4.76 -8.38 -10.47
N GLY A 85 -4.32 -7.18 -10.06
CA GLY A 85 -3.00 -6.67 -10.39
C GLY A 85 -1.89 -7.57 -9.83
N ALA A 86 -0.85 -7.81 -10.62
CA ALA A 86 0.29 -8.59 -10.13
C ALA A 86 0.98 -7.87 -8.97
N ILE A 87 1.23 -8.60 -7.89
CA ILE A 87 1.99 -8.15 -6.72
C ILE A 87 3.41 -8.68 -6.85
N THR A 88 4.39 -7.79 -6.72
CA THR A 88 5.81 -8.11 -6.78
C THR A 88 6.42 -7.96 -5.40
N ILE A 89 7.22 -8.94 -4.99
CA ILE A 89 8.05 -8.86 -3.77
C ILE A 89 9.52 -8.68 -4.14
N GLY A 90 10.19 -7.78 -3.44
CA GLY A 90 11.62 -7.54 -3.49
C GLY A 90 12.16 -7.20 -2.10
N PHE A 91 13.44 -6.87 -2.02
CA PHE A 91 14.01 -6.35 -0.78
C PHE A 91 13.67 -4.87 -0.59
N ALA A 92 13.28 -4.49 0.63
CA ALA A 92 13.32 -3.10 1.11
C ALA A 92 14.67 -2.80 1.76
N SER A 93 15.20 -3.77 2.54
CA SER A 93 16.55 -3.70 3.10
C SER A 93 17.31 -5.00 2.81
N ASN A 94 18.49 -4.86 2.21
CA ASN A 94 19.38 -5.96 1.82
C ASN A 94 20.85 -5.56 2.12
N PRO A 95 21.28 -5.60 3.38
CA PRO A 95 22.60 -5.10 3.78
C PRO A 95 23.76 -5.96 3.28
N THR A 96 23.52 -7.22 2.93
CA THR A 96 24.56 -8.17 2.50
C THR A 96 24.67 -8.30 0.98
N GLY A 97 23.73 -7.73 0.21
CA GLY A 97 23.65 -7.95 -1.23
C GLY A 97 23.12 -9.34 -1.63
N ALA A 98 22.35 -9.97 -0.74
CA ALA A 98 21.76 -11.28 -0.95
C ALA A 98 20.83 -11.33 -2.17
N ASN A 99 20.59 -12.54 -2.69
CA ASN A 99 19.59 -12.77 -3.71
C ASN A 99 18.30 -13.34 -3.10
N LEU A 100 17.18 -12.81 -3.55
CA LEU A 100 15.86 -13.34 -3.26
C LEU A 100 15.48 -14.34 -4.35
N ASN A 101 15.43 -15.60 -3.98
CA ASN A 101 15.07 -16.72 -4.86
C ASN A 101 13.60 -17.09 -4.70
N GLY A 102 13.04 -17.73 -5.71
CA GLY A 102 11.66 -18.18 -5.71
C GLY A 102 10.77 -17.35 -6.61
N THR A 103 9.45 -17.49 -6.45
CA THR A 103 8.46 -16.75 -7.22
C THR A 103 8.22 -15.40 -6.55
N THR A 104 8.70 -14.34 -7.17
CA THR A 104 8.62 -12.96 -6.63
C THR A 104 7.46 -12.16 -7.20
N VAL A 105 6.75 -12.67 -8.20
CA VAL A 105 5.59 -12.02 -8.82
C VAL A 105 4.41 -12.97 -8.81
N VAL A 106 3.33 -12.59 -8.15
CA VAL A 106 2.12 -13.41 -8.00
C VAL A 106 0.88 -12.55 -8.27
N ARG A 107 -0.08 -13.10 -9.02
CA ARG A 107 -1.42 -12.52 -9.14
C ARG A 107 -2.26 -12.97 -7.95
N PRO A 108 -2.91 -12.04 -7.24
CA PRO A 108 -3.73 -12.40 -6.09
C PRO A 108 -4.96 -13.22 -6.52
N VAL A 109 -5.36 -14.11 -5.63
CA VAL A 109 -6.63 -14.83 -5.69
C VAL A 109 -7.49 -14.31 -4.54
N ASN A 110 -8.69 -13.83 -4.85
CA ASN A 110 -9.57 -13.19 -3.86
C ASN A 110 -8.87 -12.06 -3.06
N GLY A 111 -8.00 -11.30 -3.73
CA GLY A 111 -7.26 -10.19 -3.13
C GLY A 111 -6.04 -10.56 -2.30
N ILE A 112 -5.63 -11.83 -2.27
CA ILE A 112 -4.47 -12.33 -1.52
C ILE A 112 -3.47 -12.98 -2.48
N ALA A 113 -2.20 -12.56 -2.42
CA ALA A 113 -1.08 -13.17 -3.12
C ALA A 113 -0.22 -13.95 -2.14
N SER A 114 0.00 -15.25 -2.38
CA SER A 114 0.79 -16.14 -1.54
C SER A 114 2.11 -16.50 -2.20
N PHE A 115 3.21 -16.31 -1.47
CA PHE A 115 4.58 -16.52 -1.91
C PHE A 115 5.20 -17.68 -1.10
N GLY A 116 5.02 -18.90 -1.58
CA GLY A 116 5.34 -20.12 -0.83
C GLY A 116 6.78 -20.62 -0.94
N ASN A 117 7.60 -20.04 -1.82
CA ASN A 117 8.94 -20.54 -2.12
C ASN A 117 10.04 -19.49 -2.08
N LEU A 118 9.80 -18.37 -1.37
CA LEU A 118 10.81 -17.33 -1.20
C LEU A 118 11.96 -17.85 -0.33
N ALA A 119 13.19 -17.71 -0.80
CA ALA A 119 14.39 -18.12 -0.08
C ALA A 119 15.49 -17.08 -0.28
N ILE A 120 16.34 -16.89 0.73
CA ILE A 120 17.46 -15.96 0.69
C ILE A 120 18.76 -16.74 0.87
N ASN A 121 19.77 -16.40 0.09
CA ASN A 121 21.02 -17.16 -0.01
C ASN A 121 22.13 -16.68 0.93
N GLU A 122 21.91 -15.66 1.74
CA GLU A 122 22.90 -15.07 2.63
C GLU A 122 22.32 -14.88 4.04
N VAL A 123 23.16 -15.07 5.04
CA VAL A 123 22.84 -14.81 6.45
C VAL A 123 22.74 -13.30 6.68
N GLY A 124 21.71 -12.87 7.40
CA GLY A 124 21.52 -11.45 7.69
C GLY A 124 20.12 -11.13 8.19
N THR A 125 19.88 -9.85 8.40
CA THR A 125 18.54 -9.32 8.74
C THR A 125 18.01 -8.51 7.56
N TYR A 126 16.80 -8.83 7.15
CA TYR A 126 16.20 -8.30 5.94
C TYR A 126 14.81 -7.75 6.20
N THR A 127 14.36 -6.88 5.30
CA THR A 127 12.95 -6.53 5.15
C THR A 127 12.55 -6.69 3.69
N LEU A 128 11.32 -7.15 3.45
CA LEU A 128 10.76 -7.25 2.10
C LEU A 128 9.87 -6.04 1.81
N GLN A 129 9.73 -5.74 0.53
CA GLN A 129 8.78 -4.77 0.02
C GLN A 129 7.84 -5.46 -0.95
N ALA A 130 6.55 -5.23 -0.79
CA ALA A 130 5.54 -5.61 -1.76
C ALA A 130 5.06 -4.38 -2.53
N SER A 131 4.92 -4.52 -3.83
CA SER A 131 4.46 -3.46 -4.74
C SER A 131 3.52 -4.00 -5.80
N ALA A 132 2.61 -3.17 -6.28
CA ALA A 132 1.75 -3.47 -7.42
C ALA A 132 1.46 -2.18 -8.19
N SER A 133 1.09 -2.30 -9.47
CA SER A 133 0.70 -1.14 -10.27
C SER A 133 -0.55 -0.47 -9.68
N GLY A 134 -0.48 0.83 -9.46
CA GLY A 134 -1.58 1.62 -8.89
C GLY A 134 -1.78 1.45 -7.39
N ALA A 135 -0.81 0.90 -6.67
CA ALA A 135 -0.82 0.79 -5.22
C ALA A 135 0.50 1.29 -4.62
N ASP A 136 0.44 1.83 -3.42
CA ASP A 136 1.65 2.19 -2.68
C ASP A 136 2.38 0.93 -2.22
N ALA A 137 3.72 0.99 -2.28
CA ALA A 137 4.56 -0.11 -1.81
C ALA A 137 4.50 -0.20 -0.27
N VAL A 138 4.49 -1.43 0.24
CA VAL A 138 4.48 -1.71 1.68
C VAL A 138 5.72 -2.52 2.08
N THR A 139 6.28 -2.21 3.24
CA THR A 139 7.47 -2.90 3.78
C THR A 139 7.05 -3.84 4.90
N SER A 140 7.67 -5.03 4.94
CA SER A 140 7.48 -6.02 6.01
C SER A 140 8.20 -5.65 7.30
N GLY A 141 7.89 -6.34 8.37
CA GLY A 141 8.76 -6.40 9.55
C GLY A 141 10.12 -6.99 9.19
N ALA A 142 11.13 -6.70 10.02
CA ALA A 142 12.45 -7.29 9.89
C ALA A 142 12.43 -8.77 10.32
N PHE A 143 13.16 -9.62 9.59
CA PHE A 143 13.34 -11.04 9.90
C PHE A 143 14.78 -11.46 9.63
N SER A 144 15.21 -12.55 10.21
CA SER A 144 16.60 -13.00 10.14
C SER A 144 16.73 -14.28 9.33
N ILE A 145 17.77 -14.33 8.52
CA ILE A 145 18.25 -15.55 7.88
C ILE A 145 19.49 -16.02 8.63
N THR A 146 19.50 -17.28 9.07
CA THR A 146 20.55 -17.86 9.87
C THR A 146 21.18 -19.07 9.20
N THR A 147 22.34 -19.48 9.64
CA THR A 147 22.93 -20.76 9.23
C THR A 147 22.12 -21.92 9.79
N VAL A 148 22.16 -23.05 9.10
CA VAL A 148 21.70 -24.33 9.67
C VAL A 148 22.72 -24.73 10.76
N THR A 149 22.31 -24.74 12.01
CA THR A 149 23.11 -25.37 13.05
C THR A 149 22.78 -26.86 12.99
N GLU A 150 23.67 -27.67 12.46
CA GLU A 150 23.57 -29.12 12.61
C GLU A 150 23.87 -29.47 14.09
N PRO A 151 23.12 -30.40 14.69
CA PRO A 151 23.32 -30.83 16.06
C PRO A 151 24.59 -31.67 16.19
#